data_5cd3e9697777d5d1eaa3f371be641240
#
_entry.id   5cd3e9697777d5d1eaa3f371be641240
#
_cell.length_a   1.000
_cell.length_b   1.000
_cell.length_c   1.000
_cell.angle_alpha   90.00
_cell.angle_beta   90.00
_cell.angle_gamma   90.00
#
_symmetry.space_group_name_H-M   'P 1'
#
loop_
_entity.id
_entity.type
_entity.pdbx_description
1 polymer ?
#
loop_
_entity_poly.entity_id
_entity_poly.type
_entity_poly.pdbx_seq_one_letter_code
_entity_poly.pdbx_strand_id
1 'polypeptide(L)'
;SAVYHSASPSELRATHCALAEATDAVTDPDRGAWHRGQSASGTDEDAAVSLEAAADRVAARGGVAAAAAYLELAARLSRDPVLRASRTIAAAYTKRDAGDVARALELLASAEEQPLDAIQRARAQRVRAQITFESDHGDAAVAMLLRAADATAAVDPPSARDSLLDALAVEVFAGRHSPAERVAGTAKALRGLGPSPDPPRPNDLLVDALSTRLTEGYAAAVPSMRTAVAAFRDGGVDDDATFRGGIGWLRLAAVTAMDLCDEESWLTLTERQVAWARRSGTIAALPVSLNLQAVAHIHAGDFAAARAHFGEAYSIAAAIGMPPSPHGDALLSAWSGDEARTLELADLGIRAGTARGEGRLLTVAEHCRAMVLNSLGRHEEAFRTLETAADADDLGFAPMLTPEFVEAAAQCGRGERARPVLERFAERARVTGSPWADGVELISRALLTNGLKAEELYEGAIDRLAGAKAVPSRGRAMLLYGEWLAERERTGPARIQLRAAHELFSSIGADGF
;
A
#
# COMPACT_ATOMS: atom_id res chain seq x y z
N SER A 1 30.93 -7.37 -21.17
CA SER A 1 31.66 -7.02 -22.40
C SER A 1 32.06 -8.29 -23.15
N ALA A 2 32.27 -8.19 -24.49
CA ALA A 2 32.65 -9.33 -25.32
C ALA A 2 33.92 -10.02 -24.82
N VAL A 3 34.88 -9.27 -24.28
CA VAL A 3 36.14 -9.81 -23.70
C VAL A 3 35.89 -10.73 -22.52
N TYR A 4 34.98 -10.35 -21.63
CA TYR A 4 34.65 -11.20 -20.47
C TYR A 4 34.01 -12.53 -20.88
N HIS A 5 33.15 -12.50 -21.89
CA HIS A 5 32.46 -13.71 -22.38
C HIS A 5 33.33 -14.61 -23.26
N SER A 6 34.45 -14.12 -23.77
CA SER A 6 35.40 -14.91 -24.58
C SER A 6 36.47 -15.63 -23.71
N ALA A 7 36.64 -15.25 -22.46
CA ALA A 7 37.62 -15.86 -21.58
C ALA A 7 37.16 -17.23 -21.07
N SER A 8 38.09 -18.17 -20.94
CA SER A 8 37.82 -19.48 -20.35
C SER A 8 37.51 -19.38 -18.84
N PRO A 9 36.79 -20.34 -18.25
CA PRO A 9 36.54 -20.35 -16.81
C PRO A 9 37.81 -20.32 -15.95
N SER A 10 38.92 -20.87 -16.41
CA SER A 10 40.21 -20.82 -15.72
C SER A 10 40.86 -19.44 -15.74
N GLU A 11 40.80 -18.76 -16.89
CA GLU A 11 41.31 -17.37 -17.03
C GLU A 11 40.48 -16.40 -16.18
N LEU A 12 39.16 -16.55 -16.16
CA LEU A 12 38.29 -15.74 -15.30
C LEU A 12 38.64 -15.92 -13.82
N ARG A 13 38.78 -17.18 -13.35
CA ARG A 13 39.18 -17.44 -11.96
C ARG A 13 40.54 -16.85 -11.61
N ALA A 14 41.56 -17.03 -12.50
CA ALA A 14 42.89 -16.46 -12.28
C ALA A 14 42.85 -14.92 -12.22
N THR A 15 42.06 -14.29 -13.07
CA THR A 15 41.86 -12.85 -13.07
C THR A 15 41.18 -12.39 -11.77
N HIS A 16 40.13 -13.08 -11.33
CA HIS A 16 39.46 -12.75 -10.07
C HIS A 16 40.36 -12.99 -8.85
N CYS A 17 41.25 -13.98 -8.87
CA CYS A 17 42.25 -14.20 -7.81
C CYS A 17 43.20 -13.00 -7.70
N ALA A 18 43.76 -12.57 -8.82
CA ALA A 18 44.67 -11.40 -8.87
C ALA A 18 43.96 -10.11 -8.41
N LEU A 19 42.67 -9.93 -8.81
CA LEU A 19 41.87 -8.80 -8.39
C LEU A 19 41.53 -8.84 -6.88
N ALA A 20 41.31 -10.04 -6.33
CA ALA A 20 41.09 -10.19 -4.89
C ALA A 20 42.34 -9.81 -4.07
N GLU A 21 43.53 -10.21 -4.54
CA GLU A 21 44.79 -9.86 -3.92
C GLU A 21 45.13 -8.34 -4.04
N ALA A 22 44.76 -7.71 -5.15
CA ALA A 22 44.98 -6.28 -5.40
C ALA A 22 43.93 -5.37 -4.72
N THR A 23 42.79 -5.93 -4.29
CA THR A 23 41.74 -5.15 -3.63
C THR A 23 42.02 -5.03 -2.13
N ASP A 24 42.13 -3.80 -1.63
CA ASP A 24 42.30 -3.56 -0.20
C ASP A 24 40.98 -3.90 0.53
N ALA A 25 41.05 -4.93 1.38
CA ALA A 25 39.90 -5.44 2.13
C ALA A 25 39.38 -4.46 3.20
N VAL A 26 40.11 -3.39 3.54
CA VAL A 26 39.68 -2.36 4.49
C VAL A 26 38.91 -1.26 3.79
N THR A 27 39.39 -0.82 2.63
CA THR A 27 38.80 0.30 1.88
C THR A 27 37.68 -0.15 0.94
N ASP A 28 37.73 -1.39 0.40
CA ASP A 28 36.72 -1.94 -0.48
C ASP A 28 36.43 -3.44 -0.16
N PRO A 29 35.86 -3.73 1.02
CA PRO A 29 35.62 -5.11 1.47
C PRO A 29 34.62 -5.85 0.58
N ASP A 30 33.68 -5.14 -0.02
CA ASP A 30 32.62 -5.75 -0.83
C ASP A 30 33.17 -6.26 -2.16
N ARG A 31 33.98 -5.45 -2.84
CA ARG A 31 34.65 -5.83 -4.07
C ARG A 31 35.66 -6.95 -3.83
N GLY A 32 36.37 -6.91 -2.71
CA GLY A 32 37.28 -7.98 -2.28
C GLY A 32 36.54 -9.30 -2.07
N ALA A 33 35.39 -9.29 -1.39
CA ALA A 33 34.55 -10.47 -1.20
C ALA A 33 34.03 -11.04 -2.53
N TRP A 34 33.57 -10.18 -3.44
CA TRP A 34 33.14 -10.58 -4.78
C TRP A 34 34.22 -11.31 -5.56
N HIS A 35 35.42 -10.71 -5.66
CA HIS A 35 36.50 -11.30 -6.42
C HIS A 35 37.01 -12.61 -5.78
N ARG A 36 37.07 -12.69 -4.46
CA ARG A 36 37.40 -13.93 -3.75
C ARG A 36 36.39 -15.03 -4.06
N GLY A 37 35.09 -14.72 -3.99
CA GLY A 37 34.05 -15.67 -4.31
C GLY A 37 34.08 -16.15 -5.78
N GLN A 38 34.34 -15.26 -6.73
CA GLN A 38 34.44 -15.61 -8.14
C GLN A 38 35.71 -16.41 -8.49
N SER A 39 36.77 -16.33 -7.68
CA SER A 39 38.01 -17.09 -7.88
C SER A 39 37.93 -18.53 -7.34
N ALA A 40 36.94 -18.82 -6.46
CA ALA A 40 36.81 -20.13 -5.82
C ALA A 40 36.53 -21.24 -6.86
N SER A 41 37.22 -22.39 -6.70
CA SER A 41 37.09 -23.55 -7.58
C SER A 41 36.09 -24.63 -7.06
N GLY A 42 35.48 -24.38 -5.89
CA GLY A 42 34.53 -25.29 -5.23
C GLY A 42 33.81 -24.56 -4.10
N THR A 43 33.36 -25.30 -3.09
CA THR A 43 32.76 -24.69 -1.89
C THR A 43 33.83 -24.00 -1.04
N ASP A 44 33.52 -22.79 -0.59
CA ASP A 44 34.37 -21.95 0.26
C ASP A 44 33.47 -21.19 1.24
N GLU A 45 33.39 -21.68 2.47
CA GLU A 45 32.47 -21.11 3.48
C GLU A 45 32.91 -19.72 3.95
N ASP A 46 34.21 -19.45 4.05
CA ASP A 46 34.72 -18.14 4.46
C ASP A 46 34.40 -17.07 3.40
N ALA A 47 34.52 -17.43 2.12
CA ALA A 47 34.08 -16.56 1.03
C ALA A 47 32.55 -16.38 1.04
N ALA A 48 31.77 -17.41 1.32
CA ALA A 48 30.32 -17.35 1.40
C ALA A 48 29.84 -16.40 2.51
N VAL A 49 30.42 -16.49 3.72
CA VAL A 49 30.13 -15.58 4.85
C VAL A 49 30.51 -14.14 4.49
N SER A 50 31.67 -13.94 3.86
CA SER A 50 32.12 -12.61 3.43
C SER A 50 31.18 -11.97 2.41
N LEU A 51 30.66 -12.78 1.48
CA LEU A 51 29.68 -12.35 0.47
C LEU A 51 28.32 -12.03 1.08
N GLU A 52 27.86 -12.80 2.06
CA GLU A 52 26.61 -12.53 2.78
C GLU A 52 26.68 -11.20 3.52
N ALA A 53 27.78 -10.93 4.25
CA ALA A 53 28.03 -9.65 4.90
C ALA A 53 28.17 -8.48 3.89
N ALA A 54 28.74 -8.75 2.71
CA ALA A 54 28.81 -7.75 1.64
C ALA A 54 27.43 -7.47 1.03
N ALA A 55 26.59 -8.49 0.89
CA ALA A 55 25.21 -8.33 0.39
C ALA A 55 24.39 -7.40 1.29
N ASP A 56 24.49 -7.55 2.62
CA ASP A 56 23.82 -6.67 3.58
C ASP A 56 24.26 -5.20 3.41
N ARG A 57 25.57 -4.95 3.33
CA ARG A 57 26.12 -3.61 3.16
C ARG A 57 25.74 -2.98 1.80
N VAL A 58 25.71 -3.78 0.75
CA VAL A 58 25.33 -3.34 -0.60
C VAL A 58 23.82 -3.04 -0.66
N ALA A 59 22.99 -3.87 -0.06
CA ALA A 59 21.55 -3.64 0.04
C ALA A 59 21.25 -2.34 0.82
N ALA A 60 21.93 -2.10 1.93
CA ALA A 60 21.78 -0.87 2.74
C ALA A 60 22.11 0.41 1.96
N ARG A 61 22.91 0.31 0.87
CA ARG A 61 23.23 1.42 -0.04
C ARG A 61 22.36 1.47 -1.30
N GLY A 62 21.28 0.68 -1.34
CA GLY A 62 20.35 0.64 -2.47
C GLY A 62 20.75 -0.28 -3.63
N GLY A 63 21.78 -1.08 -3.44
CA GLY A 63 22.27 -2.00 -4.46
C GLY A 63 21.56 -3.37 -4.45
N VAL A 64 20.21 -3.42 -4.40
CA VAL A 64 19.44 -4.67 -4.25
C VAL A 64 19.81 -5.72 -5.31
N ALA A 65 19.93 -5.34 -6.57
CA ALA A 65 20.30 -6.27 -7.65
C ALA A 65 21.71 -6.85 -7.46
N ALA A 66 22.66 -6.03 -6.98
CA ALA A 66 24.00 -6.50 -6.66
C ALA A 66 24.00 -7.40 -5.42
N ALA A 67 23.27 -7.01 -4.36
CA ALA A 67 23.10 -7.83 -3.15
C ALA A 67 22.57 -9.24 -3.49
N ALA A 68 21.60 -9.34 -4.38
CA ALA A 68 21.08 -10.61 -4.87
C ALA A 68 22.17 -11.46 -5.54
N ALA A 69 23.04 -10.86 -6.36
CA ALA A 69 24.15 -11.56 -6.99
C ALA A 69 25.18 -12.08 -5.97
N TYR A 70 25.45 -11.28 -4.91
CA TYR A 70 26.31 -11.72 -3.80
C TYR A 70 25.72 -12.91 -3.06
N LEU A 71 24.43 -12.88 -2.75
CA LEU A 71 23.74 -13.99 -2.08
C LEU A 71 23.68 -15.26 -2.94
N GLU A 72 23.45 -15.15 -4.24
CA GLU A 72 23.51 -16.30 -5.16
C GLU A 72 24.91 -16.92 -5.18
N LEU A 73 25.95 -16.08 -5.21
CA LEU A 73 27.34 -16.56 -5.15
C LEU A 73 27.64 -17.21 -3.80
N ALA A 74 27.21 -16.61 -2.69
CA ALA A 74 27.35 -17.18 -1.36
C ALA A 74 26.67 -18.55 -1.24
N ALA A 75 25.45 -18.69 -1.75
CA ALA A 75 24.73 -19.97 -1.79
C ALA A 75 25.51 -21.05 -2.53
N ARG A 76 26.09 -20.72 -3.70
CA ARG A 76 26.89 -21.69 -4.50
C ARG A 76 28.15 -22.14 -3.77
N LEU A 77 28.78 -21.25 -2.98
CA LEU A 77 30.01 -21.54 -2.26
C LEU A 77 29.78 -22.22 -0.91
N SER A 78 28.54 -22.27 -0.43
CA SER A 78 28.18 -22.88 0.85
C SER A 78 28.44 -24.39 0.84
N ARG A 79 29.18 -24.86 1.83
CA ARG A 79 29.45 -26.27 2.04
C ARG A 79 28.27 -26.95 2.72
N ASP A 80 27.72 -26.34 3.75
CA ASP A 80 26.58 -26.83 4.52
C ASP A 80 25.28 -26.66 3.71
N PRO A 81 24.52 -27.76 3.48
CA PRO A 81 23.24 -27.71 2.78
C PRO A 81 22.21 -26.77 3.43
N VAL A 82 22.19 -26.69 4.77
CA VAL A 82 21.25 -25.84 5.52
C VAL A 82 21.56 -24.37 5.27
N LEU A 83 22.85 -23.98 5.36
CA LEU A 83 23.27 -22.61 5.06
C LEU A 83 23.06 -22.25 3.57
N ARG A 84 23.32 -23.22 2.67
CA ARG A 84 23.05 -23.05 1.24
C ARG A 84 21.59 -22.76 0.97
N ALA A 85 20.69 -23.53 1.55
CA ALA A 85 19.25 -23.33 1.40
C ALA A 85 18.82 -21.96 1.93
N SER A 86 19.29 -21.56 3.12
CA SER A 86 18.99 -20.24 3.71
C SER A 86 19.43 -19.09 2.81
N ARG A 87 20.66 -19.14 2.28
CA ARG A 87 21.21 -18.14 1.36
C ARG A 87 20.49 -18.12 0.01
N THR A 88 20.07 -19.30 -0.48
CA THR A 88 19.27 -19.38 -1.72
C THR A 88 17.90 -18.72 -1.55
N ILE A 89 17.24 -18.94 -0.40
CA ILE A 89 15.95 -18.28 -0.09
C ILE A 89 16.15 -16.77 0.07
N ALA A 90 17.23 -16.32 0.73
CA ALA A 90 17.56 -14.91 0.84
C ALA A 90 17.85 -14.27 -0.53
N ALA A 91 18.56 -14.98 -1.42
CA ALA A 91 18.78 -14.54 -2.80
C ALA A 91 17.47 -14.42 -3.57
N ALA A 92 16.54 -15.37 -3.42
CA ALA A 92 15.22 -15.34 -4.05
C ALA A 92 14.40 -14.13 -3.59
N TYR A 93 14.38 -13.84 -2.29
CA TYR A 93 13.74 -12.66 -1.72
C TYR A 93 14.30 -11.38 -2.34
N THR A 94 15.64 -11.24 -2.35
CA THR A 94 16.32 -10.05 -2.86
C THR A 94 16.15 -9.89 -4.39
N LYS A 95 16.08 -11.01 -5.14
CA LYS A 95 15.76 -11.01 -6.59
C LYS A 95 14.36 -10.50 -6.88
N ARG A 96 13.36 -10.92 -6.09
CA ARG A 96 12.00 -10.38 -6.21
C ARG A 96 12.01 -8.86 -6.02
N ASP A 97 12.68 -8.36 -4.98
CA ASP A 97 12.75 -6.93 -4.69
C ASP A 97 13.49 -6.14 -5.79
N ALA A 98 14.45 -6.76 -6.46
CA ALA A 98 15.11 -6.23 -7.65
C ALA A 98 14.25 -6.31 -8.93
N GLY A 99 13.05 -6.91 -8.87
CA GLY A 99 12.15 -7.08 -10.03
C GLY A 99 12.43 -8.31 -10.89
N ASP A 100 13.39 -9.15 -10.53
CA ASP A 100 13.74 -10.39 -11.26
C ASP A 100 12.93 -11.58 -10.72
N VAL A 101 11.61 -11.52 -10.93
CA VAL A 101 10.64 -12.50 -10.41
C VAL A 101 10.90 -13.92 -10.97
N ALA A 102 11.28 -14.02 -12.24
CA ALA A 102 11.56 -15.32 -12.86
C ALA A 102 12.73 -16.00 -12.15
N ARG A 103 13.83 -15.28 -11.92
CA ARG A 103 14.98 -15.81 -11.21
C ARG A 103 14.67 -16.12 -9.74
N ALA A 104 13.85 -15.30 -9.09
CA ALA A 104 13.40 -15.57 -7.72
C ALA A 104 12.66 -16.92 -7.62
N LEU A 105 11.76 -17.23 -8.55
CA LEU A 105 11.02 -18.49 -8.60
C LEU A 105 11.95 -19.71 -8.87
N GLU A 106 12.94 -19.57 -9.76
CA GLU A 106 13.96 -20.61 -10.00
C GLU A 106 14.77 -20.92 -8.73
N LEU A 107 15.20 -19.87 -8.00
CA LEU A 107 15.94 -20.02 -6.75
C LEU A 107 15.09 -20.70 -5.67
N LEU A 108 13.80 -20.35 -5.55
CA LEU A 108 12.89 -21.01 -4.63
C LEU A 108 12.71 -22.50 -4.97
N ALA A 109 12.54 -22.83 -6.25
CA ALA A 109 12.44 -24.20 -6.68
C ALA A 109 13.73 -25.00 -6.34
N SER A 110 14.90 -24.42 -6.60
CA SER A 110 16.19 -25.03 -6.23
C SER A 110 16.38 -25.19 -4.72
N ALA A 111 15.87 -24.25 -3.90
CA ALA A 111 15.90 -24.40 -2.44
C ALA A 111 14.98 -25.52 -1.96
N GLU A 112 13.80 -25.66 -2.55
CA GLU A 112 12.80 -26.69 -2.20
C GLU A 112 13.22 -28.12 -2.55
N GLU A 113 14.17 -28.31 -3.46
CA GLU A 113 14.82 -29.59 -3.74
C GLU A 113 15.74 -30.06 -2.60
N GLN A 114 16.08 -29.19 -1.65
CA GLN A 114 16.94 -29.50 -0.52
C GLN A 114 16.11 -29.86 0.73
N PRO A 115 16.69 -30.54 1.71
CA PRO A 115 16.00 -30.84 2.97
C PRO A 115 15.88 -29.55 3.81
N LEU A 116 14.80 -28.81 3.61
CA LEU A 116 14.49 -27.59 4.37
C LEU A 116 13.96 -27.94 5.77
N ASP A 117 14.41 -27.21 6.78
CA ASP A 117 13.76 -27.19 8.08
C ASP A 117 12.40 -26.44 8.03
N ALA A 118 11.68 -26.40 9.15
CA ALA A 118 10.36 -25.76 9.21
C ALA A 118 10.43 -24.24 8.94
N ILE A 119 11.46 -23.56 9.47
CA ILE A 119 11.65 -22.13 9.33
C ILE A 119 12.01 -21.77 7.88
N GLN A 120 12.94 -22.52 7.29
CA GLN A 120 13.35 -22.33 5.90
C GLN A 120 12.18 -22.55 4.93
N ARG A 121 11.38 -23.59 5.16
CA ARG A 121 10.19 -23.88 4.36
C ARG A 121 9.17 -22.77 4.47
N ALA A 122 8.92 -22.25 5.67
CA ALA A 122 8.01 -21.13 5.88
C ALA A 122 8.50 -19.84 5.18
N ARG A 123 9.81 -19.55 5.25
CA ARG A 123 10.41 -18.40 4.55
C ARG A 123 10.26 -18.53 3.03
N ALA A 124 10.54 -19.71 2.47
CA ALA A 124 10.37 -19.96 1.04
C ALA A 124 8.90 -19.78 0.61
N GLN A 125 7.96 -20.34 1.38
CA GLN A 125 6.52 -20.20 1.14
C GLN A 125 6.08 -18.74 1.22
N ARG A 126 6.60 -17.96 2.17
CA ARG A 126 6.30 -16.55 2.31
C ARG A 126 6.75 -15.73 1.09
N VAL A 127 7.98 -15.93 0.60
CA VAL A 127 8.48 -15.26 -0.61
C VAL A 127 7.62 -15.66 -1.83
N ARG A 128 7.29 -16.93 -1.98
CA ARG A 128 6.42 -17.41 -3.04
C ARG A 128 5.02 -16.79 -2.98
N ALA A 129 4.44 -16.70 -1.78
CA ALA A 129 3.14 -16.07 -1.58
C ALA A 129 3.15 -14.58 -1.95
N GLN A 130 4.21 -13.86 -1.60
CA GLN A 130 4.38 -12.45 -1.96
C GLN A 130 4.49 -12.26 -3.48
N ILE A 131 5.21 -13.16 -4.19
CA ILE A 131 5.25 -13.17 -5.66
C ILE A 131 3.87 -13.46 -6.26
N THR A 132 3.17 -14.45 -5.70
CA THR A 132 1.82 -14.82 -6.16
C THR A 132 0.86 -13.65 -5.98
N PHE A 133 0.93 -12.95 -4.85
CA PHE A 133 0.08 -11.78 -4.57
C PHE A 133 0.24 -10.65 -5.60
N GLU A 134 1.44 -10.42 -6.15
CA GLU A 134 1.68 -9.39 -7.17
C GLU A 134 0.95 -9.68 -8.49
N SER A 135 0.67 -10.96 -8.77
CA SER A 135 -0.01 -11.41 -10.00
C SER A 135 -1.47 -11.82 -9.78
N ASP A 136 -1.79 -12.35 -8.60
CA ASP A 136 -3.11 -12.88 -8.25
C ASP A 136 -3.38 -12.67 -6.74
N HIS A 137 -4.40 -11.88 -6.41
CA HIS A 137 -4.84 -11.60 -5.04
C HIS A 137 -5.79 -12.67 -4.49
N GLY A 138 -5.78 -13.84 -5.12
CA GLY A 138 -6.64 -14.96 -4.77
C GLY A 138 -6.23 -15.74 -3.52
N ASP A 139 -6.96 -16.82 -3.28
CA ASP A 139 -6.86 -17.64 -2.07
C ASP A 139 -5.52 -18.36 -1.89
N ALA A 140 -4.78 -18.57 -2.98
CA ALA A 140 -3.52 -19.33 -2.96
C ALA A 140 -2.44 -18.66 -2.10
N ALA A 141 -2.26 -17.33 -2.22
CA ALA A 141 -1.28 -16.59 -1.43
C ALA A 141 -1.62 -16.63 0.06
N VAL A 142 -2.89 -16.39 0.42
CA VAL A 142 -3.37 -16.46 1.82
C VAL A 142 -3.12 -17.86 2.39
N ALA A 143 -3.48 -18.92 1.67
CA ALA A 143 -3.28 -20.29 2.12
C ALA A 143 -1.79 -20.65 2.35
N MET A 144 -0.88 -20.14 1.51
CA MET A 144 0.56 -20.31 1.71
C MET A 144 1.04 -19.61 2.98
N LEU A 145 0.59 -18.38 3.23
CA LEU A 145 0.98 -17.57 4.37
C LEU A 145 0.44 -18.15 5.70
N LEU A 146 -0.80 -18.64 5.71
CA LEU A 146 -1.37 -19.33 6.88
C LEU A 146 -0.59 -20.59 7.22
N ARG A 147 -0.23 -21.42 6.21
CA ARG A 147 0.61 -22.60 6.45
C ARG A 147 2.02 -22.23 6.96
N ALA A 148 2.61 -21.17 6.44
CA ALA A 148 3.91 -20.68 6.92
C ALA A 148 3.84 -20.23 8.38
N ALA A 149 2.76 -19.54 8.76
CA ALA A 149 2.53 -19.13 10.14
C ALA A 149 2.36 -20.32 11.07
N ASP A 150 1.50 -21.28 10.73
CA ASP A 150 1.28 -22.49 11.53
C ASP A 150 2.58 -23.28 11.75
N ALA A 151 3.41 -23.41 10.70
CA ALA A 151 4.67 -24.14 10.78
C ALA A 151 5.72 -23.46 11.68
N THR A 152 5.61 -22.15 11.91
CA THR A 152 6.58 -21.37 12.69
C THR A 152 6.07 -20.90 14.05
N ALA A 153 4.77 -21.01 14.32
CA ALA A 153 4.14 -20.47 15.53
C ALA A 153 4.82 -20.89 16.85
N ALA A 154 5.27 -22.16 16.95
CA ALA A 154 5.89 -22.68 18.15
C ALA A 154 7.42 -22.44 18.26
N VAL A 155 8.10 -22.25 17.11
CA VAL A 155 9.58 -22.21 17.04
C VAL A 155 10.14 -20.84 16.70
N ASP A 156 9.36 -20.01 15.99
CA ASP A 156 9.69 -18.64 15.59
C ASP A 156 8.42 -17.77 15.54
N PRO A 157 7.82 -17.45 16.71
CA PRO A 157 6.60 -16.64 16.78
C PRO A 157 6.67 -15.31 16.03
N PRO A 158 7.81 -14.56 16.01
CA PRO A 158 7.94 -13.36 15.19
C PRO A 158 7.71 -13.62 13.70
N SER A 159 8.29 -14.66 13.11
CA SER A 159 8.06 -15.02 11.70
C SER A 159 6.61 -15.48 11.44
N ALA A 160 5.96 -16.12 12.40
CA ALA A 160 4.55 -16.46 12.32
C ALA A 160 3.67 -15.20 12.27
N ARG A 161 3.94 -14.21 13.15
CA ARG A 161 3.23 -12.91 13.14
C ARG A 161 3.41 -12.19 11.80
N ASP A 162 4.63 -12.16 11.27
CA ASP A 162 4.94 -11.56 9.97
C ASP A 162 4.16 -12.24 8.83
N SER A 163 4.07 -13.57 8.84
CA SER A 163 3.33 -14.33 7.83
C SER A 163 1.82 -14.07 7.89
N LEU A 164 1.26 -13.98 9.10
CA LEU A 164 -0.15 -13.63 9.29
C LEU A 164 -0.45 -12.18 8.92
N LEU A 165 0.48 -11.25 9.17
CA LEU A 165 0.33 -9.86 8.74
C LEU A 165 0.33 -9.75 7.21
N ASP A 166 1.21 -10.52 6.54
CA ASP A 166 1.19 -10.61 5.08
C ASP A 166 -0.13 -11.21 4.58
N ALA A 167 -0.67 -12.25 5.23
CA ALA A 167 -1.97 -12.84 4.89
C ALA A 167 -3.09 -11.80 5.02
N LEU A 168 -3.11 -11.06 6.11
CA LEU A 168 -4.08 -10.00 6.34
C LEU A 168 -3.95 -8.88 5.31
N ALA A 169 -2.72 -8.52 4.91
CA ALA A 169 -2.51 -7.54 3.84
C ALA A 169 -3.10 -8.01 2.52
N VAL A 170 -2.91 -9.28 2.14
CA VAL A 170 -3.54 -9.87 0.95
C VAL A 170 -5.06 -9.76 1.04
N GLU A 171 -5.66 -10.12 2.17
CA GLU A 171 -7.11 -10.06 2.39
C GLU A 171 -7.65 -8.62 2.33
N VAL A 172 -6.92 -7.64 2.87
CA VAL A 172 -7.28 -6.21 2.80
C VAL A 172 -7.30 -5.71 1.35
N PHE A 173 -6.33 -6.14 0.52
CA PHE A 173 -6.31 -5.74 -0.89
C PHE A 173 -7.29 -6.55 -1.77
N ALA A 174 -7.57 -7.81 -1.41
CA ALA A 174 -8.66 -8.55 -2.01
C ALA A 174 -10.03 -7.93 -1.68
N GLY A 175 -10.13 -7.16 -0.58
CA GLY A 175 -11.30 -6.36 -0.20
C GLY A 175 -12.58 -7.20 -0.17
N ARG A 176 -13.63 -6.76 -0.87
CA ARG A 176 -14.94 -7.47 -0.93
C ARG A 176 -14.89 -8.88 -1.53
N HIS A 177 -13.78 -9.30 -2.15
CA HIS A 177 -13.57 -10.67 -2.60
C HIS A 177 -13.05 -11.58 -1.48
N SER A 178 -12.56 -11.02 -0.36
CA SER A 178 -12.20 -11.81 0.81
C SER A 178 -13.44 -12.14 1.64
N PRO A 179 -13.77 -13.43 1.86
CA PRO A 179 -14.86 -13.79 2.76
C PRO A 179 -14.60 -13.25 4.17
N ALA A 180 -15.59 -12.58 4.76
CA ALA A 180 -15.48 -11.98 6.11
C ALA A 180 -15.06 -13.01 7.18
N GLU A 181 -15.53 -14.26 7.04
CA GLU A 181 -15.18 -15.37 7.95
C GLU A 181 -13.69 -15.72 7.89
N ARG A 182 -13.06 -15.63 6.70
CA ARG A 182 -11.63 -15.88 6.52
C ARG A 182 -10.80 -14.76 7.15
N VAL A 183 -11.14 -13.51 6.86
CA VAL A 183 -10.49 -12.33 7.47
C VAL A 183 -10.56 -12.39 8.99
N ALA A 184 -11.74 -12.71 9.54
CA ALA A 184 -11.91 -12.92 10.98
C ALA A 184 -11.10 -14.11 11.51
N GLY A 185 -10.97 -15.18 10.72
CA GLY A 185 -10.12 -16.34 11.04
C GLY A 185 -8.64 -15.96 11.15
N THR A 186 -8.11 -15.22 10.17
CA THR A 186 -6.72 -14.71 10.17
C THR A 186 -6.49 -13.78 11.36
N ALA A 187 -7.41 -12.85 11.63
CA ALA A 187 -7.32 -11.95 12.78
C ALA A 187 -7.35 -12.70 14.13
N LYS A 188 -8.16 -13.75 14.23
CA LYS A 188 -8.22 -14.62 15.42
C LYS A 188 -6.92 -15.44 15.58
N ALA A 189 -6.33 -15.93 14.50
CA ALA A 189 -5.04 -16.63 14.52
C ALA A 189 -3.93 -15.70 15.03
N LEU A 190 -3.91 -14.43 14.60
CA LEU A 190 -2.98 -13.40 15.10
C LEU A 190 -3.08 -13.25 16.62
N ARG A 191 -4.28 -13.16 17.17
CA ARG A 191 -4.50 -13.09 18.62
C ARG A 191 -4.08 -14.36 19.35
N GLY A 192 -4.19 -15.49 18.70
CA GLY A 192 -3.80 -16.79 19.25
C GLY A 192 -2.28 -16.95 19.48
N LEU A 193 -1.45 -16.15 18.80
CA LEU A 193 0.01 -16.13 19.01
C LEU A 193 0.44 -15.44 20.32
N GLY A 194 -0.50 -14.91 21.09
CA GLY A 194 -0.21 -14.22 22.35
C GLY A 194 0.24 -12.76 22.16
N PRO A 195 0.68 -12.10 23.24
CA PRO A 195 1.07 -10.71 23.21
C PRO A 195 2.33 -10.49 22.35
N SER A 196 2.49 -9.25 21.86
CA SER A 196 3.69 -8.83 21.18
C SER A 196 4.94 -8.97 22.05
N PRO A 197 6.14 -9.19 21.46
CA PRO A 197 7.40 -9.14 22.20
C PRO A 197 7.60 -7.77 22.86
N ASP A 198 8.47 -7.70 23.86
CA ASP A 198 8.83 -6.45 24.55
C ASP A 198 10.32 -6.17 24.33
N PRO A 199 10.72 -5.06 23.68
CA PRO A 199 9.86 -4.06 23.05
C PRO A 199 9.20 -4.57 21.74
N PRO A 200 7.97 -4.14 21.43
CA PRO A 200 7.28 -4.54 20.22
C PRO A 200 7.90 -3.88 18.98
N ARG A 201 8.02 -4.64 17.90
CA ARG A 201 8.39 -4.08 16.60
C ARG A 201 7.18 -3.31 16.00
N PRO A 202 7.37 -2.35 15.08
CA PRO A 202 6.26 -1.64 14.43
C PRO A 202 5.22 -2.58 13.79
N ASN A 203 5.65 -3.66 13.14
CA ASN A 203 4.75 -4.65 12.57
C ASN A 203 3.98 -5.45 13.64
N ASP A 204 4.54 -5.70 14.81
CA ASP A 204 3.81 -6.33 15.92
C ASP A 204 2.67 -5.41 16.41
N LEU A 205 2.93 -4.10 16.53
CA LEU A 205 1.90 -3.10 16.85
C LEU A 205 0.79 -3.05 15.79
N LEU A 206 1.16 -3.15 14.51
CA LEU A 206 0.19 -3.17 13.41
C LEU A 206 -0.66 -4.45 13.43
N VAL A 207 -0.05 -5.60 13.71
CA VAL A 207 -0.75 -6.87 13.94
C VAL A 207 -1.81 -6.73 15.04
N ASP A 208 -1.41 -6.21 16.21
CA ASP A 208 -2.31 -6.07 17.35
C ASP A 208 -3.45 -5.08 17.07
N ALA A 209 -3.14 -3.98 16.37
CA ALA A 209 -4.12 -2.98 15.98
C ALA A 209 -5.17 -3.54 15.00
N LEU A 210 -4.72 -4.19 13.94
CA LEU A 210 -5.62 -4.71 12.91
C LEU A 210 -6.42 -5.93 13.39
N SER A 211 -5.81 -6.79 14.21
CA SER A 211 -6.56 -7.89 14.84
C SER A 211 -7.67 -7.38 15.76
N THR A 212 -7.42 -6.32 16.54
CA THR A 212 -8.44 -5.67 17.37
C THR A 212 -9.52 -5.03 16.49
N ARG A 213 -9.13 -4.32 15.41
CA ARG A 213 -10.07 -3.70 14.45
C ARG A 213 -11.07 -4.71 13.87
N LEU A 214 -10.59 -5.90 13.55
CA LEU A 214 -11.37 -6.95 12.90
C LEU A 214 -12.16 -7.85 13.88
N THR A 215 -11.77 -7.91 15.15
CA THR A 215 -12.43 -8.79 16.14
C THR A 215 -13.24 -8.05 17.18
N GLU A 216 -12.90 -6.81 17.53
CA GLU A 216 -13.57 -6.02 18.58
C GLU A 216 -14.24 -4.76 18.04
N GLY A 217 -13.96 -4.41 16.78
CA GLY A 217 -14.54 -3.28 16.08
C GLY A 217 -13.68 -2.01 16.10
N TYR A 218 -14.19 -1.00 15.39
CA TYR A 218 -13.43 0.21 15.07
C TYR A 218 -13.03 1.01 16.32
N ALA A 219 -14.00 1.35 17.16
CA ALA A 219 -13.76 2.20 18.33
C ALA A 219 -12.74 1.61 19.31
N ALA A 220 -12.76 0.29 19.51
CA ALA A 220 -11.81 -0.41 20.38
C ALA A 220 -10.39 -0.37 19.82
N ALA A 221 -10.24 -0.37 18.49
CA ALA A 221 -8.94 -0.43 17.82
C ALA A 221 -8.24 0.93 17.67
N VAL A 222 -8.95 2.05 17.71
CA VAL A 222 -8.37 3.39 17.47
C VAL A 222 -7.10 3.67 18.28
N PRO A 223 -7.01 3.39 19.59
CA PRO A 223 -5.79 3.65 20.35
C PRO A 223 -4.59 2.85 19.84
N SER A 224 -4.76 1.54 19.60
CA SER A 224 -3.69 0.68 19.09
C SER A 224 -3.33 0.99 17.64
N MET A 225 -4.29 1.35 16.79
CA MET A 225 -4.05 1.82 15.42
C MET A 225 -3.19 3.09 15.39
N ARG A 226 -3.49 4.07 16.26
CA ARG A 226 -2.67 5.29 16.40
C ARG A 226 -1.24 4.98 16.82
N THR A 227 -1.07 4.08 17.79
CA THR A 227 0.27 3.65 18.24
C THR A 227 1.04 2.98 17.11
N ALA A 228 0.41 2.08 16.36
CA ALA A 228 1.02 1.40 15.23
C ALA A 228 1.41 2.38 14.11
N VAL A 229 0.50 3.27 13.71
CA VAL A 229 0.75 4.30 12.70
C VAL A 229 1.90 5.22 13.10
N ALA A 230 1.92 5.68 14.36
CA ALA A 230 3.01 6.51 14.90
C ALA A 230 4.35 5.79 14.86
N ALA A 231 4.40 4.49 15.19
CA ALA A 231 5.63 3.70 15.13
C ALA A 231 6.21 3.62 13.71
N PHE A 232 5.37 3.51 12.67
CA PHE A 232 5.81 3.56 11.28
C PHE A 232 6.14 4.98 10.80
N ARG A 233 5.43 6.00 11.29
CA ARG A 233 5.67 7.40 10.93
C ARG A 233 6.95 7.94 11.55
N ASP A 234 7.18 7.70 12.84
CA ASP A 234 8.24 8.31 13.63
C ASP A 234 9.51 7.44 13.72
N GLY A 235 9.43 6.16 13.37
CA GLY A 235 10.55 5.22 13.34
C GLY A 235 11.69 5.73 12.43
N GLY A 236 12.93 5.43 12.78
CA GLY A 236 14.11 5.85 12.00
C GLY A 236 14.03 5.34 10.55
N VAL A 237 14.41 6.19 9.61
CA VAL A 237 14.48 5.85 8.18
C VAL A 237 15.57 4.81 7.92
N ASP A 238 16.56 4.74 8.83
CA ASP A 238 17.69 3.83 8.79
C ASP A 238 17.46 2.56 9.62
N ASP A 239 16.30 2.41 10.26
CA ASP A 239 15.94 1.18 10.96
C ASP A 239 15.51 0.09 9.97
N ASP A 240 16.55 -0.51 9.36
CA ASP A 240 16.45 -1.59 8.38
C ASP A 240 15.61 -2.78 8.89
N ALA A 241 15.51 -2.95 10.21
CA ALA A 241 14.69 -3.97 10.84
C ALA A 241 13.19 -3.70 10.64
N THR A 242 12.76 -2.45 10.66
CA THR A 242 11.35 -2.03 10.42
C THR A 242 10.93 -2.28 8.98
N PHE A 243 11.87 -2.22 8.03
CA PHE A 243 11.61 -2.36 6.59
C PHE A 243 11.97 -3.74 6.02
N ARG A 244 12.60 -4.64 6.78
CA ARG A 244 12.97 -6.00 6.32
C ARG A 244 11.79 -6.88 5.90
N GLY A 245 10.55 -6.51 6.25
CA GLY A 245 9.32 -7.13 5.75
C GLY A 245 8.87 -6.61 4.39
N GLY A 246 9.55 -5.59 3.89
CA GLY A 246 9.26 -4.96 2.61
C GLY A 246 8.21 -3.86 2.70
N ILE A 247 7.99 -3.23 1.56
CA ILE A 247 7.10 -2.08 1.37
C ILE A 247 5.63 -2.38 1.71
N GLY A 248 5.25 -3.67 1.78
CA GLY A 248 3.87 -4.10 2.06
C GLY A 248 3.34 -3.62 3.41
N TRP A 249 4.15 -3.66 4.46
CA TRP A 249 3.72 -3.24 5.80
C TRP A 249 3.61 -1.73 5.94
N LEU A 250 4.53 -0.98 5.33
CA LEU A 250 4.43 0.48 5.29
C LEU A 250 3.18 0.94 4.52
N ARG A 251 2.83 0.22 3.44
CA ARG A 251 1.58 0.44 2.70
C ARG A 251 0.35 0.13 3.57
N LEU A 252 0.37 -0.96 4.32
CA LEU A 252 -0.71 -1.32 5.23
C LEU A 252 -0.85 -0.30 6.38
N ALA A 253 0.27 0.23 6.90
CA ALA A 253 0.26 1.31 7.88
C ALA A 253 -0.35 2.61 7.29
N ALA A 254 -0.06 2.95 6.03
CA ALA A 254 -0.67 4.08 5.34
C ALA A 254 -2.19 3.88 5.14
N VAL A 255 -2.62 2.67 4.80
CA VAL A 255 -4.05 2.30 4.74
C VAL A 255 -4.71 2.41 6.11
N THR A 256 -4.00 2.04 7.17
CA THR A 256 -4.49 2.19 8.56
C THR A 256 -4.63 3.68 8.94
N ALA A 257 -3.70 4.54 8.51
CA ALA A 257 -3.83 5.99 8.69
C ALA A 257 -5.05 6.56 7.95
N MET A 258 -5.33 6.07 6.72
CA MET A 258 -6.58 6.42 6.01
C MET A 258 -7.84 5.98 6.78
N ASP A 259 -7.84 4.77 7.36
CA ASP A 259 -8.97 4.28 8.17
C ASP A 259 -9.18 5.12 9.44
N LEU A 260 -8.09 5.67 10.00
CA LEU A 260 -8.12 6.63 11.11
C LEU A 260 -8.51 8.06 10.69
N CYS A 261 -8.64 8.35 9.40
CA CYS A 261 -8.77 9.69 8.86
C CYS A 261 -7.62 10.63 9.32
N ASP A 262 -6.43 10.06 9.53
CA ASP A 262 -5.22 10.77 9.92
C ASP A 262 -4.45 11.20 8.64
N GLU A 263 -4.81 12.36 8.13
CA GLU A 263 -4.28 12.92 6.88
C GLU A 263 -2.76 13.16 6.93
N GLU A 264 -2.24 13.57 8.09
CA GLU A 264 -0.82 13.86 8.26
C GLU A 264 0.02 12.58 8.19
N SER A 265 -0.37 11.58 8.97
CA SER A 265 0.32 10.28 8.94
C SER A 265 0.20 9.60 7.57
N TRP A 266 -0.94 9.70 6.90
CA TRP A 266 -1.12 9.16 5.56
C TRP A 266 -0.17 9.77 4.55
N LEU A 267 -0.09 11.12 4.46
CA LEU A 267 0.86 11.81 3.60
C LEU A 267 2.30 11.40 3.92
N THR A 268 2.71 11.49 5.18
CA THR A 268 4.07 11.14 5.61
C THR A 268 4.44 9.68 5.28
N LEU A 269 3.53 8.74 5.52
CA LEU A 269 3.79 7.32 5.24
C LEU A 269 3.92 7.02 3.74
N THR A 270 3.15 7.68 2.87
CA THR A 270 3.30 7.54 1.42
C THR A 270 4.60 8.15 0.90
N GLU A 271 5.03 9.29 1.44
CA GLU A 271 6.35 9.89 1.17
C GLU A 271 7.49 8.93 1.60
N ARG A 272 7.37 8.34 2.78
CA ARG A 272 8.35 7.35 3.28
C ARG A 272 8.44 6.12 2.39
N GLN A 273 7.32 5.65 1.83
CA GLN A 273 7.31 4.52 0.89
C GLN A 273 8.16 4.83 -0.34
N VAL A 274 7.94 5.98 -0.97
CA VAL A 274 8.71 6.40 -2.15
C VAL A 274 10.19 6.59 -1.79
N ALA A 275 10.48 7.27 -0.69
CA ALA A 275 11.84 7.49 -0.24
C ALA A 275 12.58 6.17 0.06
N TRP A 276 11.90 5.21 0.69
CA TRP A 276 12.48 3.89 0.94
C TRP A 276 12.73 3.12 -0.36
N ALA A 277 11.75 3.06 -1.28
CA ALA A 277 11.90 2.35 -2.54
C ALA A 277 13.06 2.91 -3.39
N ARG A 278 13.25 4.24 -3.38
CA ARG A 278 14.38 4.89 -4.05
C ARG A 278 15.72 4.54 -3.38
N ARG A 279 15.81 4.62 -2.06
CA ARG A 279 17.05 4.32 -1.33
C ARG A 279 17.42 2.85 -1.42
N SER A 280 16.46 1.95 -1.26
CA SER A 280 16.71 0.50 -1.34
C SER A 280 16.99 0.02 -2.77
N GLY A 281 16.70 0.82 -3.79
CA GLY A 281 16.78 0.41 -5.19
C GLY A 281 15.70 -0.58 -5.62
N THR A 282 14.59 -0.68 -4.86
CA THR A 282 13.45 -1.56 -5.17
C THR A 282 12.60 -0.94 -6.24
N ILE A 283 13.11 -0.92 -7.48
CA ILE A 283 12.52 -0.21 -8.61
C ILE A 283 11.11 -0.73 -8.97
N ALA A 284 10.84 -2.01 -8.74
CA ALA A 284 9.53 -2.61 -9.00
C ALA A 284 8.43 -2.07 -8.07
N ALA A 285 8.77 -1.59 -6.88
CA ALA A 285 7.82 -1.02 -5.93
C ALA A 285 7.50 0.46 -6.16
N LEU A 286 8.36 1.18 -6.91
CA LEU A 286 8.21 2.62 -7.14
C LEU A 286 6.90 3.01 -7.82
N PRO A 287 6.43 2.35 -8.90
CA PRO A 287 5.20 2.76 -9.57
C PRO A 287 3.97 2.75 -8.64
N VAL A 288 3.85 1.73 -7.80
CA VAL A 288 2.74 1.62 -6.83
C VAL A 288 2.90 2.68 -5.73
N SER A 289 4.11 2.89 -5.21
CA SER A 289 4.36 3.87 -4.15
C SER A 289 4.08 5.30 -4.61
N LEU A 290 4.54 5.66 -5.81
CA LEU A 290 4.27 6.95 -6.43
C LEU A 290 2.78 7.18 -6.68
N ASN A 291 2.06 6.13 -7.11
CA ASN A 291 0.61 6.21 -7.28
C ASN A 291 -0.12 6.46 -5.95
N LEU A 292 0.27 5.76 -4.88
CA LEU A 292 -0.33 5.98 -3.54
C LEU A 292 -0.01 7.38 -3.00
N GLN A 293 1.21 7.88 -3.22
CA GLN A 293 1.58 9.24 -2.85
C GLN A 293 0.79 10.27 -3.67
N ALA A 294 0.60 10.05 -4.97
CA ALA A 294 -0.23 10.91 -5.81
C ALA A 294 -1.69 10.99 -5.33
N VAL A 295 -2.28 9.87 -4.89
CA VAL A 295 -3.63 9.85 -4.30
C VAL A 295 -3.69 10.69 -3.02
N ALA A 296 -2.67 10.64 -2.17
CA ALA A 296 -2.59 11.47 -0.98
C ALA A 296 -2.45 12.98 -1.33
N HIS A 297 -1.69 13.32 -2.39
CA HIS A 297 -1.62 14.68 -2.91
C HIS A 297 -2.95 15.17 -3.49
N ILE A 298 -3.70 14.30 -4.19
CA ILE A 298 -5.06 14.65 -4.67
C ILE A 298 -5.95 15.00 -3.48
N HIS A 299 -5.95 14.19 -2.42
CA HIS A 299 -6.70 14.47 -1.21
C HIS A 299 -6.34 15.83 -0.59
N ALA A 300 -5.06 16.19 -0.60
CA ALA A 300 -4.57 17.48 -0.12
C ALA A 300 -4.81 18.66 -1.10
N GLY A 301 -5.29 18.39 -2.32
CA GLY A 301 -5.49 19.43 -3.33
C GLY A 301 -4.24 19.80 -4.13
N ASP A 302 -3.14 19.07 -3.98
CA ASP A 302 -1.91 19.28 -4.77
C ASP A 302 -1.93 18.41 -6.05
N PHE A 303 -2.79 18.79 -7.00
CA PHE A 303 -2.96 18.08 -8.25
C PHE A 303 -1.73 18.18 -9.17
N ALA A 304 -0.90 19.20 -8.99
CA ALA A 304 0.33 19.35 -9.76
C ALA A 304 1.37 18.28 -9.34
N ALA A 305 1.56 18.10 -8.04
CA ALA A 305 2.41 17.01 -7.52
C ALA A 305 1.87 15.63 -7.91
N ALA A 306 0.55 15.43 -7.83
CA ALA A 306 -0.08 14.18 -8.24
C ALA A 306 0.21 13.82 -9.70
N ARG A 307 0.06 14.79 -10.65
CA ARG A 307 0.39 14.60 -12.07
C ARG A 307 1.86 14.23 -12.28
N ALA A 308 2.76 14.88 -11.56
CA ALA A 308 4.20 14.59 -11.65
C ALA A 308 4.51 13.15 -11.21
N HIS A 309 3.92 12.70 -10.10
CA HIS A 309 4.08 11.33 -9.59
C HIS A 309 3.49 10.28 -10.55
N PHE A 310 2.34 10.52 -11.18
CA PHE A 310 1.80 9.61 -12.20
C PHE A 310 2.71 9.53 -13.42
N GLY A 311 3.24 10.66 -13.89
CA GLY A 311 4.18 10.69 -15.02
C GLY A 311 5.45 9.87 -14.74
N GLU A 312 6.02 10.00 -13.55
CA GLU A 312 7.17 9.20 -13.11
C GLU A 312 6.79 7.71 -12.99
N ALA A 313 5.65 7.40 -12.34
CA ALA A 313 5.18 6.02 -12.17
C ALA A 313 4.98 5.30 -13.51
N TYR A 314 4.35 5.95 -14.48
CA TYR A 314 4.15 5.41 -15.83
C TYR A 314 5.48 5.18 -16.57
N SER A 315 6.41 6.13 -16.46
CA SER A 315 7.73 6.02 -17.09
C SER A 315 8.53 4.84 -16.54
N ILE A 316 8.51 4.65 -15.22
CA ILE A 316 9.19 3.51 -14.58
C ILE A 316 8.49 2.19 -14.93
N ALA A 317 7.16 2.13 -14.82
CA ALA A 317 6.40 0.93 -15.17
C ALA A 317 6.67 0.46 -16.60
N ALA A 318 6.68 1.39 -17.56
CA ALA A 318 7.02 1.10 -18.95
C ALA A 318 8.47 0.58 -19.11
N ALA A 319 9.43 1.17 -18.39
CA ALA A 319 10.84 0.76 -18.44
C ALA A 319 11.08 -0.65 -17.91
N ILE A 320 10.28 -1.10 -16.92
CA ILE A 320 10.42 -2.44 -16.32
C ILE A 320 9.38 -3.44 -16.84
N GLY A 321 8.57 -3.06 -17.82
CA GLY A 321 7.55 -3.95 -18.41
C GLY A 321 6.36 -4.25 -17.51
N MET A 322 6.08 -3.41 -16.49
CA MET A 322 4.91 -3.56 -15.62
C MET A 322 3.69 -2.83 -16.20
N PRO A 323 2.48 -3.39 -16.04
CA PRO A 323 1.27 -2.67 -16.41
C PRO A 323 1.09 -1.45 -15.48
N PRO A 324 0.67 -0.29 -16.02
CA PRO A 324 0.40 0.89 -15.21
C PRO A 324 -0.80 0.67 -14.30
N SER A 325 -0.79 1.33 -13.14
CA SER A 325 -1.93 1.33 -12.20
C SER A 325 -2.86 2.52 -12.53
N PRO A 326 -4.12 2.27 -12.93
CA PRO A 326 -4.99 3.32 -13.47
C PRO A 326 -5.72 4.15 -12.41
N HIS A 327 -5.82 3.68 -11.16
CA HIS A 327 -6.80 4.19 -10.21
C HIS A 327 -6.51 5.61 -9.69
N GLY A 328 -5.26 5.99 -9.50
CA GLY A 328 -4.94 7.34 -9.06
C GLY A 328 -5.18 8.37 -10.18
N ASP A 329 -4.84 8.02 -11.43
CA ASP A 329 -5.12 8.86 -12.59
C ASP A 329 -6.64 8.99 -12.84
N ALA A 330 -7.41 7.91 -12.60
CA ALA A 330 -8.86 7.95 -12.64
C ALA A 330 -9.45 8.93 -11.60
N LEU A 331 -8.89 8.96 -10.39
CA LEU A 331 -9.32 9.89 -9.35
C LEU A 331 -9.03 11.34 -9.73
N LEU A 332 -7.84 11.61 -10.26
CA LEU A 332 -7.46 12.94 -10.74
C LEU A 332 -8.33 13.39 -11.91
N SER A 333 -8.62 12.49 -12.86
CA SER A 333 -9.51 12.77 -14.00
C SER A 333 -10.93 13.07 -13.54
N ALA A 334 -11.43 12.38 -12.51
CA ALA A 334 -12.75 12.64 -11.93
C ALA A 334 -12.83 14.05 -11.32
N TRP A 335 -11.83 14.47 -10.56
CA TRP A 335 -11.75 15.84 -10.04
C TRP A 335 -11.60 16.91 -11.14
N SER A 336 -10.92 16.58 -12.23
CA SER A 336 -10.75 17.48 -13.38
C SER A 336 -11.98 17.53 -14.31
N GLY A 337 -13.04 16.73 -14.06
CA GLY A 337 -14.26 16.69 -14.86
C GLY A 337 -14.11 16.01 -16.23
N ASP A 338 -13.02 15.29 -16.45
CA ASP A 338 -12.84 14.51 -17.67
C ASP A 338 -13.62 13.20 -17.58
N GLU A 339 -14.93 13.25 -17.93
CA GLU A 339 -15.82 12.10 -17.92
C GLU A 339 -15.27 10.94 -18.74
N ALA A 340 -14.88 11.20 -19.99
CA ALA A 340 -14.44 10.15 -20.90
C ALA A 340 -13.22 9.41 -20.37
N ARG A 341 -12.23 10.16 -19.90
CA ARG A 341 -11.00 9.61 -19.34
C ARG A 341 -11.26 8.86 -18.03
N THR A 342 -12.10 9.42 -17.15
CA THR A 342 -12.46 8.77 -15.87
C THR A 342 -13.14 7.43 -16.11
N LEU A 343 -14.12 7.38 -17.02
CA LEU A 343 -14.84 6.15 -17.33
C LEU A 343 -13.94 5.09 -17.99
N GLU A 344 -13.06 5.51 -18.92
CA GLU A 344 -12.06 4.62 -19.54
C GLU A 344 -11.15 3.97 -18.48
N LEU A 345 -10.59 4.79 -17.58
CA LEU A 345 -9.68 4.33 -16.53
C LEU A 345 -10.41 3.49 -15.47
N ALA A 346 -11.63 3.84 -15.11
CA ALA A 346 -12.46 3.05 -14.22
C ALA A 346 -12.77 1.65 -14.83
N ASP A 347 -13.13 1.60 -16.10
CA ASP A 347 -13.34 0.32 -16.80
C ASP A 347 -12.07 -0.53 -16.87
N LEU A 348 -10.91 0.11 -17.10
CA LEU A 348 -9.62 -0.58 -17.05
C LEU A 348 -9.34 -1.12 -15.64
N GLY A 349 -9.60 -0.33 -14.60
CA GLY A 349 -9.46 -0.72 -13.20
C GLY A 349 -10.38 -1.90 -12.84
N ILE A 350 -11.63 -1.87 -13.27
CA ILE A 350 -12.61 -2.95 -13.05
C ILE A 350 -12.13 -4.25 -13.72
N ARG A 351 -11.72 -4.19 -14.99
CA ARG A 351 -11.19 -5.38 -15.70
C ARG A 351 -9.95 -5.95 -15.03
N ALA A 352 -9.00 -5.08 -14.66
CA ALA A 352 -7.76 -5.49 -14.00
C ALA A 352 -8.03 -6.08 -12.61
N GLY A 353 -8.88 -5.44 -11.80
CA GLY A 353 -9.25 -5.91 -10.47
C GLY A 353 -9.99 -7.25 -10.51
N THR A 354 -10.93 -7.41 -11.46
CA THR A 354 -11.63 -8.69 -11.66
C THR A 354 -10.67 -9.80 -12.06
N ALA A 355 -9.76 -9.54 -13.00
CA ALA A 355 -8.81 -10.54 -13.48
C ALA A 355 -7.82 -11.00 -12.39
N ARG A 356 -7.49 -10.13 -11.44
CA ARG A 356 -6.53 -10.41 -10.35
C ARG A 356 -7.19 -10.75 -9.01
N GLY A 357 -8.51 -10.73 -8.91
CA GLY A 357 -9.22 -10.89 -7.63
C GLY A 357 -8.99 -9.72 -6.65
N GLU A 358 -8.62 -8.53 -7.15
CA GLU A 358 -8.34 -7.33 -6.37
C GLU A 358 -9.60 -6.49 -6.16
N GLY A 359 -10.43 -6.86 -5.18
CA GLY A 359 -11.70 -6.20 -4.91
C GLY A 359 -11.56 -4.73 -4.50
N ARG A 360 -10.45 -4.37 -3.85
CA ARG A 360 -10.13 -2.98 -3.53
C ARG A 360 -10.00 -2.10 -4.77
N LEU A 361 -9.35 -2.60 -5.83
CA LEU A 361 -9.24 -1.88 -7.10
C LEU A 361 -10.61 -1.66 -7.75
N LEU A 362 -11.52 -2.62 -7.61
CA LEU A 362 -12.91 -2.46 -8.06
C LEU A 362 -13.60 -1.32 -7.28
N THR A 363 -13.48 -1.32 -5.96
CA THR A 363 -14.08 -0.27 -5.10
C THR A 363 -13.55 1.12 -5.46
N VAL A 364 -12.24 1.26 -5.71
CA VAL A 364 -11.62 2.54 -6.13
C VAL A 364 -12.13 2.97 -7.51
N ALA A 365 -12.23 2.05 -8.47
CA ALA A 365 -12.71 2.36 -9.81
C ALA A 365 -14.20 2.79 -9.82
N GLU A 366 -15.03 2.13 -9.02
CA GLU A 366 -16.44 2.49 -8.82
C GLU A 366 -16.58 3.85 -8.14
N HIS A 367 -15.72 4.15 -7.15
CA HIS A 367 -15.68 5.47 -6.51
C HIS A 367 -15.37 6.59 -7.52
N CYS A 368 -14.31 6.44 -8.33
CA CYS A 368 -13.96 7.42 -9.35
C CYS A 368 -15.10 7.62 -10.36
N ARG A 369 -15.75 6.54 -10.79
CA ARG A 369 -16.93 6.60 -11.66
C ARG A 369 -18.07 7.36 -10.99
N ALA A 370 -18.38 7.07 -9.73
CA ALA A 370 -19.48 7.72 -9.02
C ALA A 370 -19.20 9.22 -8.79
N MET A 371 -17.95 9.60 -8.51
CA MET A 371 -17.58 11.01 -8.40
C MET A 371 -17.92 11.81 -9.65
N VAL A 372 -17.49 11.34 -10.83
CA VAL A 372 -17.78 12.03 -12.08
C VAL A 372 -19.27 12.00 -12.42
N LEU A 373 -19.99 10.94 -12.07
CA LEU A 373 -21.45 10.88 -12.25
C LEU A 373 -22.18 11.85 -11.32
N ASN A 374 -21.75 11.99 -10.08
CA ASN A 374 -22.30 12.99 -9.15
C ASN A 374 -22.07 14.41 -9.65
N SER A 375 -20.84 14.74 -10.12
CA SER A 375 -20.54 16.07 -10.66
C SER A 375 -21.35 16.44 -11.89
N LEU A 376 -21.82 15.44 -12.65
CA LEU A 376 -22.70 15.60 -13.82
C LEU A 376 -24.19 15.56 -13.47
N GLY A 377 -24.57 15.46 -12.19
CA GLY A 377 -25.97 15.33 -11.76
C GLY A 377 -26.62 13.96 -12.08
N ARG A 378 -25.82 12.95 -12.47
CA ARG A 378 -26.29 11.60 -12.79
C ARG A 378 -26.34 10.72 -11.53
N HIS A 379 -27.02 11.22 -10.49
CA HIS A 379 -27.00 10.65 -9.15
C HIS A 379 -27.55 9.22 -9.03
N GLU A 380 -28.59 8.87 -9.83
CA GLU A 380 -29.12 7.51 -9.84
C GLU A 380 -28.09 6.48 -10.35
N GLU A 381 -27.27 6.87 -11.33
CA GLU A 381 -26.20 6.01 -11.83
C GLU A 381 -25.05 5.92 -10.83
N ALA A 382 -24.68 7.02 -10.19
CA ALA A 382 -23.68 7.06 -9.12
C ALA A 382 -24.11 6.16 -7.95
N PHE A 383 -25.38 6.28 -7.51
CA PHE A 383 -25.93 5.45 -6.45
C PHE A 383 -25.82 3.96 -6.75
N ARG A 384 -26.27 3.52 -7.96
CA ARG A 384 -26.17 2.11 -8.36
C ARG A 384 -24.73 1.61 -8.43
N THR A 385 -23.81 2.46 -8.87
CA THR A 385 -22.40 2.14 -8.96
C THR A 385 -21.81 1.82 -7.57
N LEU A 386 -22.22 2.55 -6.54
CA LEU A 386 -21.64 2.41 -5.19
C LEU A 386 -22.43 1.50 -4.24
N GLU A 387 -23.64 1.08 -4.59
CA GLU A 387 -24.56 0.38 -3.66
C GLU A 387 -23.92 -0.85 -3.02
N THR A 388 -23.21 -1.66 -3.79
CA THR A 388 -22.50 -2.84 -3.26
C THR A 388 -21.25 -2.48 -2.46
N ALA A 389 -20.47 -1.49 -2.91
CA ALA A 389 -19.23 -1.08 -2.25
C ALA A 389 -19.49 -0.36 -0.92
N ALA A 390 -20.60 0.38 -0.80
CA ALA A 390 -20.95 1.12 0.41
C ALA A 390 -21.30 0.22 1.60
N ASP A 391 -21.73 -1.02 1.36
CA ASP A 391 -22.00 -1.99 2.42
C ASP A 391 -20.72 -2.66 2.94
N ALA A 392 -19.67 -2.71 2.11
CA ALA A 392 -18.37 -3.22 2.50
C ALA A 392 -17.64 -2.19 3.39
N ASP A 393 -17.21 -2.61 4.57
CA ASP A 393 -16.38 -1.78 5.47
C ASP A 393 -14.90 -1.90 5.07
N ASP A 394 -14.57 -1.48 3.83
CA ASP A 394 -13.25 -1.63 3.23
C ASP A 394 -12.22 -0.79 4.00
N LEU A 395 -11.22 -1.46 4.60
CA LEU A 395 -10.23 -0.84 5.48
C LEU A 395 -9.53 0.33 4.77
N GLY A 396 -9.63 1.52 5.34
CA GLY A 396 -9.02 2.75 4.84
C GLY A 396 -9.69 3.36 3.60
N PHE A 397 -10.61 2.65 2.91
CA PHE A 397 -11.29 3.23 1.74
C PHE A 397 -12.75 3.61 2.00
N ALA A 398 -13.41 2.97 2.94
CA ALA A 398 -14.79 3.31 3.31
C ALA A 398 -14.98 4.81 3.65
N PRO A 399 -14.04 5.50 4.35
CA PRO A 399 -14.14 6.94 4.58
C PRO A 399 -14.21 7.79 3.30
N MET A 400 -13.49 7.38 2.25
CA MET A 400 -13.45 8.11 0.98
C MET A 400 -14.72 7.93 0.15
N LEU A 401 -15.31 6.73 0.21
CA LEU A 401 -16.48 6.35 -0.56
C LEU A 401 -17.78 6.91 0.04
N THR A 402 -17.85 7.03 1.37
CA THR A 402 -19.08 7.40 2.09
C THR A 402 -19.71 8.71 1.61
N PRO A 403 -18.98 9.83 1.45
CA PRO A 403 -19.59 11.10 1.01
C PRO A 403 -20.23 10.98 -0.36
N GLU A 404 -19.59 10.31 -1.31
CA GLU A 404 -20.11 10.14 -2.67
C GLU A 404 -21.40 9.30 -2.70
N PHE A 405 -21.45 8.25 -1.88
CA PHE A 405 -22.63 7.42 -1.78
C PHE A 405 -23.80 8.16 -1.11
N VAL A 406 -23.52 8.91 -0.02
CA VAL A 406 -24.57 9.68 0.67
C VAL A 406 -25.12 10.78 -0.22
N GLU A 407 -24.27 11.49 -0.96
CA GLU A 407 -24.70 12.50 -1.92
C GLU A 407 -25.61 11.89 -2.99
N ALA A 408 -25.14 10.84 -3.67
CA ALA A 408 -25.93 10.16 -4.71
C ALA A 408 -27.28 9.68 -4.16
N ALA A 409 -27.31 9.07 -2.98
CA ALA A 409 -28.52 8.59 -2.34
C ALA A 409 -29.50 9.71 -1.96
N ALA A 410 -28.97 10.85 -1.43
CA ALA A 410 -29.78 11.99 -1.07
C ALA A 410 -30.44 12.61 -2.31
N GLN A 411 -29.66 12.84 -3.36
CA GLN A 411 -30.11 13.49 -4.58
C GLN A 411 -31.11 12.66 -5.41
N CYS A 412 -31.02 11.32 -5.35
CA CYS A 412 -32.02 10.46 -6.01
C CYS A 412 -33.16 10.01 -5.09
N GLY A 413 -33.31 10.62 -3.89
CA GLY A 413 -34.43 10.34 -2.97
C GLY A 413 -34.32 9.02 -2.21
N ARG A 414 -33.13 8.41 -2.12
CA ARG A 414 -32.85 7.15 -1.44
C ARG A 414 -32.11 7.33 -0.11
N GLY A 415 -32.26 8.46 0.57
CA GLY A 415 -31.54 8.82 1.77
C GLY A 415 -31.61 7.75 2.89
N GLU A 416 -32.71 7.01 2.99
CA GLU A 416 -32.83 5.93 3.98
C GLU A 416 -31.79 4.81 3.79
N ARG A 417 -31.35 4.57 2.54
CA ARG A 417 -30.31 3.59 2.22
C ARG A 417 -28.91 4.07 2.63
N ALA A 418 -28.69 5.39 2.67
CA ALA A 418 -27.43 6.00 3.08
C ALA A 418 -27.26 6.06 4.61
N ARG A 419 -28.35 6.09 5.39
CA ARG A 419 -28.27 6.25 6.86
C ARG A 419 -27.37 5.25 7.55
N PRO A 420 -27.43 3.92 7.33
CA PRO A 420 -26.55 2.98 8.01
C PRO A 420 -25.06 3.20 7.67
N VAL A 421 -24.77 3.59 6.43
CA VAL A 421 -23.41 3.90 5.97
C VAL A 421 -22.89 5.15 6.66
N LEU A 422 -23.71 6.19 6.72
CA LEU A 422 -23.38 7.42 7.43
C LEU A 422 -23.17 7.21 8.94
N GLU A 423 -23.99 6.39 9.60
CA GLU A 423 -23.82 6.14 11.04
C GLU A 423 -22.51 5.41 11.35
N ARG A 424 -22.07 4.46 10.51
CA ARG A 424 -20.73 3.86 10.63
C ARG A 424 -19.62 4.90 10.46
N PHE A 425 -19.78 5.81 9.52
CA PHE A 425 -18.81 6.90 9.31
C PHE A 425 -18.82 7.92 10.47
N ALA A 426 -20.00 8.26 11.01
CA ALA A 426 -20.15 9.15 12.15
C ALA A 426 -19.48 8.59 13.42
N GLU A 427 -19.50 7.26 13.61
CA GLU A 427 -18.73 6.63 14.68
C GLU A 427 -17.22 6.87 14.48
N ARG A 428 -16.70 6.71 13.25
CA ARG A 428 -15.30 7.02 12.93
C ARG A 428 -14.95 8.46 13.23
N ALA A 429 -15.72 9.41 12.72
CA ALA A 429 -15.52 10.84 12.97
C ALA A 429 -15.44 11.12 14.48
N ARG A 430 -16.43 10.64 15.24
CA ARG A 430 -16.50 10.85 16.69
C ARG A 430 -15.29 10.31 17.46
N VAL A 431 -14.78 9.11 17.12
CA VAL A 431 -13.68 8.49 17.89
C VAL A 431 -12.31 8.95 17.42
N THR A 432 -12.17 9.39 16.17
CA THR A 432 -10.92 9.94 15.67
C THR A 432 -10.76 11.42 15.95
N GLY A 433 -11.86 12.19 15.95
CA GLY A 433 -11.82 13.64 16.07
C GLY A 433 -11.05 14.34 14.94
N SER A 434 -11.00 13.69 13.76
CA SER A 434 -10.35 14.26 12.58
C SER A 434 -11.20 15.39 12.02
N PRO A 435 -10.64 16.60 11.80
CA PRO A 435 -11.37 17.71 11.20
C PRO A 435 -11.98 17.37 9.84
N TRP A 436 -11.28 16.55 9.04
CA TRP A 436 -11.81 16.05 7.78
C TRP A 436 -13.02 15.15 7.97
N ALA A 437 -12.91 14.13 8.84
CA ALA A 437 -14.01 13.21 9.09
C ALA A 437 -15.23 13.92 9.70
N ASP A 438 -15.03 14.84 10.65
CA ASP A 438 -16.09 15.67 11.24
C ASP A 438 -16.79 16.50 10.16
N GLY A 439 -16.02 17.15 9.28
CA GLY A 439 -16.60 17.99 8.23
C GLY A 439 -17.37 17.18 7.19
N VAL A 440 -16.85 16.04 6.75
CA VAL A 440 -17.53 15.14 5.81
C VAL A 440 -18.80 14.54 6.42
N GLU A 441 -18.77 14.20 7.69
CA GLU A 441 -19.95 13.72 8.43
C GLU A 441 -21.06 14.80 8.46
N LEU A 442 -20.70 16.05 8.76
CA LEU A 442 -21.63 17.16 8.79
C LEU A 442 -22.25 17.44 7.40
N ILE A 443 -21.45 17.43 6.30
CA ILE A 443 -22.00 17.55 4.94
C ILE A 443 -22.99 16.43 4.66
N SER A 444 -22.61 15.19 4.96
CA SER A 444 -23.42 14.02 4.70
C SER A 444 -24.75 14.05 5.48
N ARG A 445 -24.72 14.56 6.72
CA ARG A 445 -25.96 14.80 7.49
C ARG A 445 -26.78 15.94 6.92
N ALA A 446 -26.15 17.01 6.46
CA ALA A 446 -26.85 18.14 5.86
C ALA A 446 -27.67 17.72 4.64
N LEU A 447 -27.09 16.88 3.76
CA LEU A 447 -27.78 16.33 2.58
C LEU A 447 -29.02 15.49 2.95
N LEU A 448 -29.05 14.85 4.12
CA LEU A 448 -30.16 14.03 4.60
C LEU A 448 -31.10 14.79 5.57
N THR A 449 -30.90 16.10 5.75
CA THR A 449 -31.63 16.92 6.72
C THR A 449 -32.31 18.09 6.01
N ASN A 450 -33.42 18.56 6.54
CA ASN A 450 -34.18 19.69 6.00
C ASN A 450 -34.18 20.91 6.93
N GLY A 451 -34.47 22.09 6.36
CA GLY A 451 -34.69 23.32 7.10
C GLY A 451 -33.44 23.95 7.70
N LEU A 452 -33.59 24.74 8.75
CA LEU A 452 -32.49 25.49 9.38
C LEU A 452 -31.37 24.59 9.92
N LYS A 453 -31.72 23.39 10.36
CA LYS A 453 -30.74 22.44 10.87
C LYS A 453 -29.75 21.99 9.77
N ALA A 454 -30.20 21.89 8.52
CA ALA A 454 -29.30 21.58 7.40
C ALA A 454 -28.30 22.73 7.16
N GLU A 455 -28.75 23.98 7.30
CA GLU A 455 -27.88 25.15 7.16
C GLU A 455 -26.75 25.13 8.21
N GLU A 456 -27.11 24.95 9.49
CA GLU A 456 -26.12 24.86 10.58
C GLU A 456 -25.09 23.74 10.33
N LEU A 457 -25.52 22.62 9.74
CA LEU A 457 -24.63 21.51 9.41
C LEU A 457 -23.68 21.86 8.25
N TYR A 458 -24.14 22.55 7.20
CA TYR A 458 -23.26 23.01 6.12
C TYR A 458 -22.23 24.01 6.59
N GLU A 459 -22.64 25.00 7.39
CA GLU A 459 -21.73 25.99 7.96
C GLU A 459 -20.69 25.34 8.86
N GLY A 460 -21.12 24.47 9.76
CA GLY A 460 -20.23 23.70 10.62
C GLY A 460 -19.25 22.81 9.84
N ALA A 461 -19.69 22.21 8.72
CA ALA A 461 -18.85 21.41 7.85
C ALA A 461 -17.71 22.24 7.22
N ILE A 462 -18.03 23.41 6.67
CA ILE A 462 -17.06 24.32 6.06
C ILE A 462 -16.02 24.76 7.09
N ASP A 463 -16.46 25.08 8.32
CA ASP A 463 -15.58 25.48 9.42
C ASP A 463 -14.65 24.34 9.84
N ARG A 464 -15.15 23.11 9.97
CA ARG A 464 -14.33 21.94 10.30
C ARG A 464 -13.29 21.64 9.21
N LEU A 465 -13.71 21.67 7.95
CA LEU A 465 -12.83 21.43 6.80
C LEU A 465 -11.80 22.54 6.58
N ALA A 466 -12.00 23.72 7.14
CA ALA A 466 -10.96 24.77 7.11
C ALA A 466 -9.69 24.36 7.90
N GLY A 467 -9.82 23.47 8.88
CA GLY A 467 -8.71 22.90 9.65
C GLY A 467 -8.14 21.59 9.09
N ALA A 468 -8.74 21.04 8.02
CA ALA A 468 -8.31 19.80 7.36
C ALA A 468 -7.31 20.08 6.23
N LYS A 469 -6.52 19.07 5.86
CA LYS A 469 -5.67 19.10 4.66
C LYS A 469 -6.47 18.81 3.38
N ALA A 470 -7.65 18.24 3.48
CA ALA A 470 -8.53 17.84 2.39
C ALA A 470 -9.18 19.06 1.69
N VAL A 471 -8.38 19.82 0.96
CA VAL A 471 -8.83 21.04 0.24
C VAL A 471 -10.01 20.76 -0.70
N PRO A 472 -10.02 19.67 -1.51
CA PRO A 472 -11.15 19.37 -2.39
C PRO A 472 -12.48 19.14 -1.63
N SER A 473 -12.42 18.49 -0.46
CA SER A 473 -13.62 18.26 0.38
C SER A 473 -14.24 19.56 0.87
N ARG A 474 -13.41 20.58 1.18
CA ARG A 474 -13.90 21.89 1.55
C ARG A 474 -14.60 22.59 0.38
N GLY A 475 -14.02 22.52 -0.83
CA GLY A 475 -14.67 23.04 -2.04
C GLY A 475 -16.02 22.38 -2.28
N ARG A 476 -16.08 21.05 -2.08
CA ARG A 476 -17.33 20.29 -2.22
C ARG A 476 -18.39 20.73 -1.21
N ALA A 477 -18.01 20.98 0.04
CA ALA A 477 -18.94 21.49 1.06
C ALA A 477 -19.53 22.86 0.67
N MET A 478 -18.69 23.77 0.18
CA MET A 478 -19.14 25.09 -0.29
C MET A 478 -20.08 24.98 -1.49
N LEU A 479 -19.77 24.10 -2.44
CA LEU A 479 -20.61 23.86 -3.62
C LEU A 479 -22.00 23.34 -3.21
N LEU A 480 -22.07 22.25 -2.45
CA LEU A 480 -23.32 21.65 -2.00
C LEU A 480 -24.17 22.62 -1.14
N TYR A 481 -23.51 23.42 -0.30
CA TYR A 481 -24.20 24.47 0.46
C TYR A 481 -24.75 25.56 -0.45
N GLY A 482 -23.99 25.99 -1.44
CA GLY A 482 -24.41 26.98 -2.42
C GLY A 482 -25.62 26.52 -3.25
N GLU A 483 -25.63 25.25 -3.70
CA GLU A 483 -26.75 24.59 -4.40
C GLU A 483 -27.99 24.52 -3.49
N TRP A 484 -27.83 24.07 -2.25
CA TRP A 484 -28.90 24.01 -1.26
C TRP A 484 -29.55 25.37 -1.00
N LEU A 485 -28.73 26.46 -0.95
CA LEU A 485 -29.23 27.84 -0.81
C LEU A 485 -29.97 28.31 -2.08
N ALA A 486 -29.45 27.97 -3.25
CA ALA A 486 -30.08 28.34 -4.54
C ALA A 486 -31.46 27.72 -4.71
N GLU A 487 -31.61 26.42 -4.38
CA GLU A 487 -32.91 25.72 -4.39
C GLU A 487 -33.98 26.41 -3.49
N ARG A 488 -33.54 27.18 -2.49
CA ARG A 488 -34.38 27.89 -1.54
C ARG A 488 -34.51 29.37 -1.88
N GLU A 489 -34.17 29.74 -3.11
CA GLU A 489 -34.24 31.11 -3.63
C GLU A 489 -33.37 32.15 -2.84
N ARG A 490 -32.43 31.66 -2.03
CA ARG A 490 -31.48 32.48 -1.27
C ARG A 490 -30.28 32.90 -2.13
N THR A 491 -30.55 33.61 -3.21
CA THR A 491 -29.58 33.88 -4.29
C THR A 491 -28.33 34.65 -3.86
N GLY A 492 -28.42 35.57 -2.89
CA GLY A 492 -27.25 36.29 -2.36
C GLY A 492 -26.23 35.39 -1.67
N PRO A 493 -26.62 34.70 -0.59
CA PRO A 493 -25.76 33.72 0.06
C PRO A 493 -25.29 32.58 -0.86
N ALA A 494 -26.16 32.04 -1.73
CA ALA A 494 -25.81 31.03 -2.72
C ALA A 494 -24.64 31.48 -3.60
N ARG A 495 -24.70 32.69 -4.15
CA ARG A 495 -23.63 33.23 -4.99
C ARG A 495 -22.30 33.35 -4.26
N ILE A 496 -22.30 33.66 -2.96
CA ILE A 496 -21.08 33.74 -2.16
C ILE A 496 -20.42 32.35 -2.07
N GLN A 497 -21.19 31.34 -1.71
CA GLN A 497 -20.67 29.98 -1.55
C GLN A 497 -20.22 29.38 -2.89
N LEU A 498 -21.01 29.49 -3.94
CA LEU A 498 -20.66 28.96 -5.28
C LEU A 498 -19.41 29.66 -5.84
N ARG A 499 -19.24 30.96 -5.62
CA ARG A 499 -18.02 31.67 -6.02
C ARG A 499 -16.80 31.17 -5.23
N ALA A 500 -16.92 31.02 -3.91
CA ALA A 500 -15.83 30.52 -3.08
C ALA A 500 -15.44 29.09 -3.46
N ALA A 501 -16.40 28.19 -3.77
CA ALA A 501 -16.16 26.87 -4.28
C ALA A 501 -15.42 26.91 -5.62
N HIS A 502 -15.90 27.73 -6.57
CA HIS A 502 -15.27 27.88 -7.88
C HIS A 502 -13.83 28.40 -7.80
N GLU A 503 -13.58 29.43 -6.98
CA GLU A 503 -12.23 29.98 -6.77
C GLU A 503 -11.29 28.92 -6.17
N LEU A 504 -11.78 28.12 -5.20
CA LEU A 504 -11.00 27.05 -4.59
C LEU A 504 -10.68 25.94 -5.60
N PHE A 505 -11.67 25.43 -6.33
CA PHE A 505 -11.48 24.39 -7.34
C PHE A 505 -10.56 24.85 -8.46
N SER A 506 -10.74 26.08 -8.97
CA SER A 506 -9.85 26.65 -10.00
C SER A 506 -8.40 26.77 -9.50
N SER A 507 -8.19 27.07 -8.22
CA SER A 507 -6.85 27.21 -7.63
C SER A 507 -6.08 25.89 -7.59
N ILE A 508 -6.78 24.75 -7.52
CA ILE A 508 -6.18 23.41 -7.48
C ILE A 508 -6.28 22.66 -8.82
N GLY A 509 -6.99 23.21 -9.81
CA GLY A 509 -7.22 22.59 -11.12
C GLY A 509 -8.27 21.47 -11.10
N ALA A 510 -9.30 21.62 -10.24
CA ALA A 510 -10.45 20.72 -10.14
C ALA A 510 -11.62 21.28 -10.96
N ASP A 511 -11.47 21.33 -12.28
CA ASP A 511 -12.43 21.98 -13.19
C ASP A 511 -13.74 21.18 -13.40
N GLY A 512 -13.88 20.03 -12.73
CA GLY A 512 -15.04 19.14 -12.83
C GLY A 512 -16.23 19.52 -11.93
N PHE A 513 -16.03 20.45 -11.03
CA PHE A 513 -17.02 20.85 -10.03
C PHE A 513 -17.36 22.31 -10.06
#